data_9364333e4a2b06f0f87b05f373119792
#
_entry.id   9364333e4a2b06f0f87b05f373119792
#
_cell.length_a   1.000
_cell.length_b   1.000
_cell.length_c   1.000
_cell.angle_alpha   90.00
_cell.angle_beta   90.00
_cell.angle_gamma   90.00
#
_symmetry.space_group_name_H-M   'P 1'
#
loop_
_entity.id
_entity.type
_entity.pdbx_description
1 polymer ?
#
loop_
_entity_poly.entity_id
_entity_poly.type
_entity_poly.pdbx_seq_one_letter_code
_entity_poly.pdbx_strand_id
1 'polypeptide(L)'
;MQRIKIXAKGLRKGTIKKYKIRLLADAAQSFGAKIKKVNVGNFAEITTTSFFPSKPLGCYGDGGALFTNNSLLAKKINSIRLHGTEKNKHDVKRLGINGRMDTLQAAILLAKLGIFKREINLWNIIANQY
;
A
#
# COMPACT_ATOMS: atom_id res chain seq x y z
N MET A 1 6.62 -19.25 0.73
CA MET A 1 5.69 -18.09 0.83
C MET A 1 4.65 -18.40 1.90
N GLN A 2 4.69 -17.72 3.04
CA GLN A 2 3.67 -17.90 4.07
C GLN A 2 2.30 -17.55 3.48
N ARG A 3 1.40 -18.52 3.44
CA ARG A 3 -0.01 -18.22 3.23
C ARG A 3 -0.43 -17.25 4.35
N ILE A 4 -0.58 -15.98 4.02
CA ILE A 4 -1.15 -15.04 4.95
C ILE A 4 -2.59 -15.51 5.19
N LYS A 5 -2.77 -16.33 6.22
CA LYS A 5 -4.10 -16.65 6.73
C LYS A 5 -4.62 -15.35 7.33
N ILE A 6 -5.32 -14.58 6.50
CA ILE A 6 -6.02 -13.46 7.05
C ILE A 6 -7.21 -14.02 7.83
N UNK A 7 -6.95 -14.25 8.77
CA UNK A 7 -7.79 -14.59 9.57
C UNK A 7 -8.70 -13.71 9.91
N ALA A 8 -8.54 -12.78 9.61
CA ALA A 8 -9.38 -11.63 9.83
C ALA A 8 -10.73 -11.65 9.09
N LYS A 9 -11.09 -12.75 8.47
CA LYS A 9 -12.39 -12.78 7.73
C LYS A 9 -13.61 -12.53 8.64
N GLY A 10 -13.56 -12.98 9.88
CA GLY A 10 -14.67 -12.78 10.83
C GLY A 10 -14.60 -11.48 11.62
N LEU A 11 -13.38 -11.03 11.93
CA LEU A 11 -13.18 -9.81 12.71
C LEU A 11 -13.56 -8.53 11.97
N ARG A 12 -13.43 -8.53 10.64
CA ARG A 12 -13.51 -7.28 9.88
C ARG A 12 -14.90 -6.65 9.82
N LYS A 13 -15.91 -7.41 9.40
CA LYS A 13 -17.23 -6.82 9.16
C LYS A 13 -18.04 -6.65 10.46
N GLY A 14 -18.01 -7.65 11.34
CA GLY A 14 -18.74 -7.60 12.59
C GLY A 14 -18.17 -6.59 13.58
N THR A 15 -16.89 -6.71 13.89
CA THR A 15 -16.20 -5.87 14.88
C THR A 15 -16.12 -4.41 14.44
N ILE A 16 -15.71 -4.17 13.19
CA ILE A 16 -15.58 -2.82 12.63
C ILE A 16 -16.93 -2.09 12.68
N LYS A 17 -18.00 -2.77 12.23
CA LYS A 17 -19.35 -2.19 12.23
C LYS A 17 -19.86 -1.95 13.65
N LYS A 18 -19.69 -2.95 14.54
CA LYS A 18 -20.16 -2.90 15.94
C LYS A 18 -19.50 -1.75 16.72
N TYR A 19 -18.19 -1.59 16.57
CA TYR A 19 -17.42 -0.61 17.34
C TYR A 19 -17.04 0.64 16.55
N LYS A 20 -17.51 0.78 15.32
CA LYS A 20 -17.22 1.93 14.42
C LYS A 20 -15.71 2.21 14.28
N ILE A 21 -14.88 1.14 14.23
CA ILE A 21 -13.42 1.23 14.16
C ILE A 21 -13.01 1.45 12.71
N ARG A 22 -12.03 2.33 12.48
CA ARG A 22 -11.41 2.48 11.16
C ARG A 22 -10.41 1.37 10.91
N LEU A 23 -10.44 0.79 9.71
CA LEU A 23 -9.51 -0.27 9.33
C LEU A 23 -8.40 0.30 8.45
N LEU A 24 -7.17 0.07 8.88
CA LEU A 24 -5.98 0.31 8.08
C LEU A 24 -5.31 -1.04 7.83
N ALA A 25 -5.05 -1.36 6.57
CA ALA A 25 -4.40 -2.62 6.19
C ALA A 25 -2.93 -2.37 5.89
N ASP A 26 -2.06 -3.18 6.47
CA ASP A 26 -0.64 -3.19 6.14
C ASP A 26 -0.38 -4.28 5.10
N ALA A 27 -0.03 -3.86 3.89
CA ALA A 27 0.28 -4.74 2.77
C ALA A 27 1.78 -4.75 2.43
N ALA A 28 2.64 -4.36 3.37
CA ALA A 28 4.10 -4.30 3.13
C ALA A 28 4.68 -5.64 2.68
N GLN A 29 4.08 -6.76 3.09
CA GLN A 29 4.55 -8.11 2.73
C GLN A 29 3.62 -8.81 1.72
N SER A 30 2.60 -8.12 1.21
CA SER A 30 1.58 -8.77 0.38
C SER A 30 1.17 -7.95 -0.84
N PHE A 31 1.97 -6.96 -1.23
CA PHE A 31 1.70 -6.18 -2.44
C PHE A 31 1.58 -7.11 -3.65
N GLY A 32 0.53 -6.93 -4.44
CA GLY A 32 0.24 -7.79 -5.60
C GLY A 32 -0.65 -8.99 -5.28
N ALA A 33 -0.84 -9.34 -4.00
CA ALA A 33 -1.69 -10.46 -3.61
C ALA A 33 -3.17 -10.15 -3.81
N LYS A 34 -3.94 -11.22 -4.02
CA LYS A 34 -5.40 -11.15 -4.19
C LYS A 34 -6.10 -12.19 -3.33
N ILE A 35 -7.29 -11.85 -2.86
CA ILE A 35 -8.21 -12.80 -2.23
C ILE A 35 -9.53 -12.72 -3.00
N LYS A 36 -9.98 -13.84 -3.57
CA LYS A 36 -11.22 -13.90 -4.37
C LYS A 36 -11.29 -12.78 -5.42
N LYS A 37 -10.19 -12.61 -6.19
CA LYS A 37 -10.05 -11.60 -7.27
C LYS A 37 -9.93 -10.15 -6.78
N VAL A 38 -10.05 -9.87 -5.47
CA VAL A 38 -9.88 -8.52 -4.91
C VAL A 38 -8.43 -8.31 -4.54
N ASN A 39 -7.83 -7.23 -5.03
CA ASN A 39 -6.45 -6.85 -4.69
C ASN A 39 -6.34 -6.45 -3.21
N VAL A 40 -5.19 -6.75 -2.60
CA VAL A 40 -4.93 -6.45 -1.19
C VAL A 40 -5.15 -4.97 -0.86
N GLY A 41 -4.90 -4.07 -1.79
CA GLY A 41 -5.10 -2.63 -1.61
C GLY A 41 -6.56 -2.19 -1.43
N ASN A 42 -7.53 -3.09 -1.67
CA ASN A 42 -8.97 -2.76 -1.62
C ASN A 42 -9.69 -3.37 -0.40
N PHE A 43 -8.94 -3.89 0.59
CA PHE A 43 -9.58 -4.52 1.75
C PHE A 43 -9.93 -3.57 2.89
N ALA A 44 -9.35 -2.39 2.91
CA ALA A 44 -9.50 -1.43 3.99
C ALA A 44 -9.74 -0.03 3.43
N GLU A 45 -10.13 0.89 4.32
CA GLU A 45 -10.32 2.29 3.97
C GLU A 45 -8.99 2.91 3.49
N ILE A 46 -7.89 2.52 4.14
CA ILE A 46 -6.53 2.86 3.73
C ILE A 46 -5.70 1.58 3.77
N THR A 47 -4.88 1.36 2.76
CA THR A 47 -3.88 0.28 2.74
C THR A 47 -2.51 0.91 2.56
N THR A 48 -1.55 0.49 3.38
CA THR A 48 -0.15 0.90 3.26
C THR A 48 0.67 -0.22 2.63
N THR A 49 1.74 0.14 1.95
CA THR A 49 2.74 -0.82 1.50
C THR A 49 4.14 -0.22 1.60
N SER A 50 5.13 -1.09 1.62
CA SER A 50 6.54 -0.72 1.60
C SER A 50 7.16 -1.13 0.27
N PHE A 51 8.05 -0.31 -0.23
CA PHE A 51 8.89 -0.58 -1.39
C PHE A 51 10.37 -0.72 -1.01
N PHE A 52 10.67 -0.99 0.26
CA PHE A 52 12.03 -1.34 0.70
C PHE A 52 12.57 -2.48 -0.18
N PRO A 53 13.88 -2.54 -0.48
CA PRO A 53 14.43 -3.47 -1.49
C PRO A 53 14.04 -4.95 -1.34
N SER A 54 13.81 -5.43 -0.13
CA SER A 54 13.43 -6.84 0.11
C SER A 54 11.93 -7.12 -0.02
N LYS A 55 11.11 -6.12 -0.34
CA LYS A 55 9.65 -6.28 -0.46
C LYS A 55 9.25 -6.88 -1.83
N PRO A 56 8.02 -7.42 -1.95
CA PRO A 56 7.57 -8.01 -3.22
C PRO A 56 7.78 -7.10 -4.43
N LEU A 57 7.52 -5.80 -4.29
CA LEU A 57 7.92 -4.80 -5.28
C LEU A 57 8.85 -3.83 -4.54
N GLY A 58 10.15 -3.98 -4.71
CA GLY A 58 11.15 -3.18 -4.01
C GLY A 58 11.90 -2.22 -4.92
N CYS A 59 12.10 -0.98 -4.46
CA CYS A 59 13.04 -0.04 -5.06
C CYS A 59 14.46 -0.28 -4.49
N TYR A 60 15.40 0.64 -4.71
CA TYR A 60 16.79 0.50 -4.27
C TYR A 60 17.10 1.40 -3.05
N GLY A 61 16.10 1.65 -2.23
CA GLY A 61 16.17 2.43 -1.02
C GLY A 61 14.82 2.44 -0.33
N ASP A 62 14.54 3.45 0.46
CA ASP A 62 13.26 3.58 1.14
C ASP A 62 12.17 4.06 0.19
N GLY A 63 11.01 3.48 0.33
CA GLY A 63 9.82 3.88 -0.42
C GLY A 63 8.58 3.20 0.12
N GLY A 64 7.43 3.77 -0.21
CA GLY A 64 6.15 3.21 0.20
C GLY A 64 5.00 3.94 -0.49
N ALA A 65 3.81 3.39 -0.32
CA ALA A 65 2.60 4.01 -0.85
C ALA A 65 1.41 3.77 0.08
N LEU A 66 0.43 4.65 -0.05
CA LEU A 66 -0.88 4.51 0.57
C LEU A 66 -1.94 4.44 -0.54
N PHE A 67 -2.88 3.55 -0.38
CA PHE A 67 -3.99 3.35 -1.32
C PHE A 67 -5.30 3.59 -0.62
N THR A 68 -6.19 4.36 -1.25
CA THR A 68 -7.56 4.57 -0.76
C THR A 68 -8.47 4.89 -1.94
N ASN A 69 -9.72 4.45 -1.84
CA ASN A 69 -10.76 4.82 -2.80
C ASN A 69 -11.55 6.06 -2.35
N ASN A 70 -11.18 6.63 -1.21
CA ASN A 70 -11.83 7.85 -0.67
C ASN A 70 -11.03 9.08 -1.11
N SER A 71 -11.59 9.87 -2.02
CA SER A 71 -10.93 11.05 -2.59
C SER A 71 -10.60 12.12 -1.54
N LEU A 72 -11.42 12.28 -0.51
CA LEU A 72 -11.16 13.24 0.57
C LEU A 72 -9.95 12.80 1.41
N LEU A 73 -9.86 11.49 1.70
CA LEU A 73 -8.68 10.94 2.37
C LEU A 73 -7.44 11.07 1.51
N ALA A 74 -7.54 10.79 0.21
CA ALA A 74 -6.42 10.94 -0.73
C ALA A 74 -5.87 12.37 -0.72
N LYS A 75 -6.76 13.38 -0.80
CA LYS A 75 -6.37 14.80 -0.71
C LYS A 75 -5.67 15.11 0.62
N LYS A 76 -6.24 14.64 1.74
CA LYS A 76 -5.68 14.89 3.08
C LYS A 76 -4.30 14.24 3.23
N ILE A 77 -4.16 12.98 2.79
CA ILE A 77 -2.89 12.24 2.83
C ILE A 77 -1.84 12.95 1.98
N ASN A 78 -2.22 13.37 0.77
CA ASN A 78 -1.30 14.09 -0.12
C ASN A 78 -0.80 15.40 0.51
N SER A 79 -1.70 16.14 1.16
CA SER A 79 -1.33 17.34 1.91
C SER A 79 -0.33 17.01 3.03
N ILE A 80 -0.64 16.01 3.86
CA ILE A 80 0.22 15.60 5.00
C ILE A 80 1.63 15.24 4.52
N ARG A 81 1.75 14.43 3.44
CA ARG A 81 3.07 14.00 2.93
C ARG A 81 3.86 15.15 2.30
N LEU A 82 3.21 16.27 1.99
CA LEU A 82 3.81 17.48 1.41
C LEU A 82 3.80 18.64 2.40
N HIS A 83 4.28 18.40 3.62
CA HIS A 83 4.43 19.41 4.68
C HIS A 83 3.10 20.06 5.13
N GLY A 84 1.95 19.40 4.89
CA GLY A 84 0.64 19.93 5.27
C GLY A 84 0.07 20.98 4.31
N THR A 85 0.69 21.15 3.13
CA THR A 85 0.26 22.16 2.14
C THR A 85 -0.90 21.65 1.28
N GLU A 86 -1.64 22.57 0.66
CA GLU A 86 -2.74 22.21 -0.26
C GLU A 86 -2.55 22.79 -1.66
N LYS A 87 -2.67 24.10 -1.82
CA LYS A 87 -2.63 24.73 -3.15
C LYS A 87 -1.22 25.07 -3.60
N ASN A 88 -0.39 25.50 -2.67
CA ASN A 88 1.01 25.87 -2.96
C ASN A 88 1.84 25.69 -1.68
N LYS A 89 3.16 25.85 -1.78
CA LYS A 89 4.10 25.62 -0.67
C LYS A 89 3.92 26.52 0.55
N HIS A 90 3.20 27.63 0.41
CA HIS A 90 2.96 28.57 1.51
C HIS A 90 1.57 28.38 2.13
N ASP A 91 0.69 27.59 1.54
CA ASP A 91 -0.69 27.35 1.99
C ASP A 91 -0.73 26.11 2.90
N VAL A 92 -0.15 26.25 4.11
CA VAL A 92 -0.09 25.16 5.11
C VAL A 92 -1.39 25.09 5.88
N LYS A 93 -2.14 24.01 5.76
CA LYS A 93 -3.44 23.78 6.36
C LYS A 93 -3.41 22.84 7.58
N ARG A 94 -2.33 22.09 7.76
CA ARG A 94 -2.22 21.10 8.84
C ARG A 94 -0.75 20.72 9.08
N LEU A 95 -0.51 20.05 10.19
CA LEU A 95 0.80 19.45 10.43
C LEU A 95 1.07 18.38 9.36
N GLY A 96 2.27 18.40 8.83
CA GLY A 96 2.68 17.47 7.78
C GLY A 96 4.13 17.04 7.93
N ILE A 97 4.55 16.18 7.02
CA ILE A 97 5.90 15.64 7.00
C ILE A 97 6.49 15.79 5.60
N ASN A 98 7.78 15.60 5.46
CA ASN A 98 8.42 15.37 4.16
C ASN A 98 8.26 13.88 3.84
N GLY A 99 7.12 13.51 3.24
CA GLY A 99 6.81 12.13 2.88
C GLY A 99 6.84 11.90 1.36
N ARG A 100 7.74 12.58 0.65
CA ARG A 100 7.92 12.38 -0.78
C ARG A 100 8.78 11.15 -1.04
N MET A 101 8.50 10.47 -2.13
CA MET A 101 9.37 9.42 -2.67
C MET A 101 10.38 10.09 -3.61
N ASP A 102 11.64 9.70 -3.51
CA ASP A 102 12.68 10.18 -4.43
C ASP A 102 12.37 9.74 -5.86
N THR A 103 12.58 10.63 -6.80
CA THR A 103 12.32 10.39 -8.24
C THR A 103 13.09 9.18 -8.77
N LEU A 104 14.33 9.00 -8.30
CA LEU A 104 15.15 7.84 -8.69
C LEU A 104 14.46 6.53 -8.26
N GLN A 105 13.98 6.45 -7.01
CA GLN A 105 13.28 5.25 -6.53
C GLN A 105 11.97 5.02 -7.28
N ALA A 106 11.25 6.08 -7.61
CA ALA A 106 10.02 5.99 -8.41
C ALA A 106 10.31 5.45 -9.82
N ALA A 107 11.38 5.89 -10.46
CA ALA A 107 11.79 5.39 -11.79
C ALA A 107 12.09 3.88 -11.75
N ILE A 108 12.80 3.42 -10.72
CA ILE A 108 13.11 1.99 -10.51
C ILE A 108 11.81 1.21 -10.37
N LEU A 109 10.87 1.69 -9.56
CA LEU A 109 9.58 1.02 -9.35
C LEU A 109 8.77 0.94 -10.64
N LEU A 110 8.75 2.01 -11.44
CA LEU A 110 8.04 2.01 -12.73
C LEU A 110 8.60 0.92 -13.67
N ALA A 111 9.93 0.81 -13.75
CA ALA A 111 10.57 -0.23 -14.55
C ALA A 111 10.20 -1.63 -14.07
N LYS A 112 10.25 -1.87 -12.73
CA LYS A 112 9.94 -3.16 -12.13
C LYS A 112 8.45 -3.52 -12.22
N LEU A 113 7.56 -2.54 -12.18
CA LEU A 113 6.12 -2.78 -12.35
C LEU A 113 5.80 -3.44 -13.69
N GLY A 114 6.57 -3.14 -14.73
CA GLY A 114 6.39 -3.74 -16.06
C GLY A 114 6.53 -5.26 -16.06
N ILE A 115 7.38 -5.81 -15.20
CA ILE A 115 7.62 -7.26 -15.10
C ILE A 115 6.96 -7.91 -13.88
N PHE A 116 6.40 -7.13 -12.97
CA PHE A 116 5.94 -7.57 -11.66
C PHE A 116 4.89 -8.69 -11.74
N LYS A 117 3.96 -8.61 -12.68
CA LYS A 117 2.93 -9.64 -12.87
C LYS A 117 3.56 -10.99 -13.23
N ARG A 118 4.60 -10.98 -14.08
CA ARG A 118 5.35 -12.18 -14.46
C ARG A 118 6.06 -12.77 -13.23
N GLU A 119 6.70 -11.92 -12.42
CA GLU A 119 7.37 -12.36 -11.18
C GLU A 119 6.40 -13.03 -10.21
N ILE A 120 5.22 -12.43 -9.99
CA ILE A 120 4.18 -13.03 -9.12
C ILE A 120 3.80 -14.43 -9.62
N ASN A 121 3.64 -14.60 -10.93
CA ASN A 121 3.29 -15.90 -11.52
C ASN A 121 4.42 -16.93 -11.27
N LEU A 122 5.67 -16.54 -11.46
CA LEU A 122 6.82 -17.42 -11.21
C LEU A 122 6.89 -17.82 -9.73
N TRP A 123 6.67 -16.88 -8.81
CA TRP A 123 6.63 -17.20 -7.37
C TRP A 123 5.52 -18.20 -7.04
N ASN A 124 4.35 -18.08 -7.67
CA ASN A 124 3.26 -19.03 -7.45
C ASN A 124 3.59 -20.43 -8.00
N ILE A 125 4.27 -20.50 -9.16
CA ILE A 125 4.73 -21.78 -9.74
C ILE A 125 5.70 -22.46 -8.76
N ILE A 126 6.70 -21.73 -8.28
CA ILE A 126 7.70 -22.26 -7.33
C ILE A 126 6.99 -22.70 -6.04
N ALA A 127 6.09 -21.87 -5.50
CA ALA A 127 5.39 -22.17 -4.24
C ALA A 127 4.51 -23.43 -4.34
N ASN A 128 4.06 -23.80 -5.54
CA ASN A 128 3.26 -25.01 -5.75
C ASN A 128 4.12 -26.29 -5.85
N GLN A 129 5.45 -26.14 -5.92
CA GLN A 129 6.39 -27.28 -5.94
C GLN A 129 6.75 -27.75 -4.53
N TYR A 130 6.44 -26.96 -3.49
CA TYR A 130 6.66 -27.28 -2.08
C TYR A 130 5.33 -27.64 -1.37
#